data_b923f947d8b91ca5f1ece40de7fa3f76
#
_entry.id   b923f947d8b91ca5f1ece40de7fa3f76
#
_cell.length_a   1.000
_cell.length_b   1.000
_cell.length_c   1.000
_cell.angle_alpha   90.00
_cell.angle_beta   90.00
_cell.angle_gamma   90.00
#
_symmetry.space_group_name_H-M   'P 1'
#
loop_
_entity.id
_entity.type
_entity.pdbx_description
1 polymer ?
#
loop_
_entity_poly.entity_id
_entity_poly.type
_entity_poly.pdbx_seq_one_letter_code
_entity_poly.pdbx_strand_id
1 'polypeptide(L)'
;PATPSRLLRNEVTTISSEEKARLARAAGAQHTVNYREQDAEKEILAIAPDGVDIVVEVAPAQNNPIDLAVTRVRGTIAIYANNGGDEVTLPVRATFSRNLRYQFVLLYTLGQDLVDAAAEDINAAVAAGALRVGEEAGVPLHHYALEDLAAAHEAVENGAVGKVLVDVA
;
A
#
# COMPACT_ATOMS: atom_id res chain seq x y z
N PRO A 1 -10.95 21.99 -7.44
CA PRO A 1 -9.73 21.23 -7.22
C PRO A 1 -9.53 21.08 -5.72
N ALA A 2 -9.64 19.85 -5.22
CA ALA A 2 -9.35 19.57 -3.81
C ALA A 2 -7.83 19.62 -3.65
N THR A 3 -7.35 20.42 -2.71
CA THR A 3 -5.93 20.46 -2.34
C THR A 3 -5.50 19.07 -1.83
N PRO A 4 -4.37 18.51 -2.29
CA PRO A 4 -3.89 17.18 -1.90
C PRO A 4 -3.77 16.97 -0.38
N SER A 5 -3.56 18.04 0.37
CA SER A 5 -3.41 18.02 1.84
C SER A 5 -4.67 17.62 2.64
N ARG A 6 -5.81 17.43 1.98
CA ARG A 6 -7.07 17.07 2.65
C ARG A 6 -7.41 15.57 2.58
N LEU A 7 -6.69 14.81 1.75
CA LEU A 7 -6.98 13.38 1.47
C LEU A 7 -6.24 12.39 2.36
N LEU A 8 -5.15 12.78 3.03
CA LEU A 8 -4.33 11.87 3.83
C LEU A 8 -4.18 12.39 5.26
N ARG A 9 -5.27 12.34 6.04
CA ARG A 9 -5.19 12.48 7.48
C ARG A 9 -5.19 11.08 8.09
N ASN A 10 -4.10 10.73 8.79
CA ASN A 10 -3.88 9.45 9.45
C ASN A 10 -3.64 8.27 8.49
N GLU A 11 -2.61 8.37 7.65
CA GLU A 11 -2.12 7.21 6.90
C GLU A 11 -1.46 6.21 7.85
N VAL A 12 -1.99 4.99 7.86
CA VAL A 12 -1.46 3.87 8.63
C VAL A 12 -0.89 2.83 7.69
N THR A 13 0.38 2.51 7.83
CA THR A 13 1.06 1.49 7.04
C THR A 13 1.41 0.29 7.92
N THR A 14 0.98 -0.90 7.52
CA THR A 14 1.40 -2.14 8.18
C THR A 14 2.75 -2.59 7.66
N ILE A 15 3.63 -3.01 8.55
CA ILE A 15 5.01 -3.43 8.23
C ILE A 15 5.40 -4.69 9.00
N SER A 16 6.49 -5.33 8.56
CA SER A 16 6.98 -6.59 9.15
C SER A 16 8.35 -6.48 9.85
N SER A 17 8.97 -5.30 9.85
CA SER A 17 10.24 -5.04 10.52
C SER A 17 10.46 -3.55 10.75
N GLU A 18 11.33 -3.20 11.72
CA GLU A 18 11.70 -1.80 11.97
C GLU A 18 12.42 -1.15 10.78
N GLU A 19 13.16 -1.92 9.99
CA GLU A 19 13.77 -1.44 8.75
C GLU A 19 12.69 -0.94 7.77
N LYS A 20 11.64 -1.75 7.54
CA LYS A 20 10.49 -1.36 6.70
C LYS A 20 9.71 -0.20 7.30
N ALA A 21 9.63 -0.11 8.63
CA ALA A 21 9.00 1.03 9.30
C ALA A 21 9.75 2.34 9.02
N ARG A 22 11.08 2.31 9.09
CA ARG A 22 11.91 3.49 8.75
C ARG A 22 11.70 3.92 7.31
N LEU A 23 11.67 2.95 6.38
CA LEU A 23 11.39 3.22 4.97
C LEU A 23 10.00 3.82 4.76
N ALA A 24 8.98 3.25 5.36
CA ALA A 24 7.61 3.74 5.26
C ALA A 24 7.49 5.20 5.78
N ARG A 25 8.12 5.50 6.92
CA ARG A 25 8.16 6.86 7.48
C ARG A 25 8.93 7.83 6.57
N ALA A 26 10.06 7.40 6.00
CA ALA A 26 10.82 8.21 5.04
C ALA A 26 9.99 8.52 3.78
N ALA A 27 9.17 7.56 3.34
CA ALA A 27 8.24 7.73 2.22
C ALA A 27 7.01 8.59 2.57
N GLY A 28 6.77 8.89 3.85
CA GLY A 28 5.70 9.79 4.29
C GLY A 28 4.62 9.17 5.17
N ALA A 29 4.70 7.87 5.50
CA ALA A 29 3.74 7.23 6.40
C ALA A 29 3.73 7.91 7.78
N GLN A 30 2.55 8.30 8.24
CA GLN A 30 2.39 8.98 9.53
C GLN A 30 2.42 7.98 10.69
N HIS A 31 1.85 6.79 10.48
CA HIS A 31 1.79 5.73 11.47
C HIS A 31 2.27 4.42 10.84
N THR A 32 3.01 3.63 11.63
CA THR A 32 3.45 2.30 11.24
C THR A 32 3.03 1.29 12.29
N VAL A 33 2.47 0.16 11.87
CA VAL A 33 2.06 -0.94 12.76
C VAL A 33 2.80 -2.21 12.35
N ASN A 34 3.59 -2.78 13.27
CA ASN A 34 4.30 -4.02 13.00
C ASN A 34 3.41 -5.23 13.30
N TYR A 35 2.79 -5.78 12.27
CA TYR A 35 1.85 -6.91 12.40
C TYR A 35 2.49 -8.22 12.87
N ARG A 36 3.83 -8.31 12.94
CA ARG A 36 4.51 -9.48 13.50
C ARG A 36 4.65 -9.42 15.02
N GLU A 37 4.60 -8.23 15.59
CA GLU A 37 4.87 -7.97 17.00
C GLU A 37 3.66 -7.39 17.74
N GLN A 38 2.69 -6.83 16.98
CA GLN A 38 1.55 -6.12 17.49
C GLN A 38 0.25 -6.72 16.97
N ASP A 39 -0.83 -6.51 17.71
CA ASP A 39 -2.19 -6.74 17.23
C ASP A 39 -2.58 -5.61 16.27
N ALA A 40 -2.53 -5.89 14.98
CA ALA A 40 -2.72 -4.88 13.94
C ALA A 40 -4.11 -4.24 14.00
N GLU A 41 -5.17 -5.01 14.27
CA GLU A 41 -6.54 -4.50 14.43
C GLU A 41 -6.61 -3.48 15.56
N LYS A 42 -6.12 -3.85 16.73
CA LYS A 42 -6.12 -3.01 17.92
C LYS A 42 -5.34 -1.72 17.72
N GLU A 43 -4.14 -1.82 17.15
CA GLU A 43 -3.28 -0.64 16.93
C GLU A 43 -3.88 0.32 15.89
N ILE A 44 -4.44 -0.21 14.79
CA ILE A 44 -5.11 0.62 13.78
C ILE A 44 -6.34 1.32 14.38
N LEU A 45 -7.16 0.61 15.15
CA LEU A 45 -8.33 1.20 15.81
C LEU A 45 -7.96 2.18 16.93
N ALA A 46 -6.79 2.05 17.56
CA ALA A 46 -6.28 3.04 18.49
C ALA A 46 -5.93 4.37 17.79
N ILE A 47 -5.45 4.31 16.54
CA ILE A 47 -5.14 5.47 15.70
C ILE A 47 -6.41 6.05 15.07
N ALA A 48 -7.30 5.19 14.59
CA ALA A 48 -8.56 5.53 13.91
C ALA A 48 -9.74 4.83 14.58
N PRO A 49 -10.27 5.35 15.70
CA PRO A 49 -11.31 4.68 16.49
C PRO A 49 -12.62 4.41 15.74
N ASP A 50 -12.96 5.23 14.76
CA ASP A 50 -14.13 5.05 13.89
C ASP A 50 -13.86 4.16 12.68
N GLY A 51 -12.63 3.68 12.54
CA GLY A 51 -12.11 2.95 11.39
C GLY A 51 -11.57 3.84 10.28
N VAL A 52 -10.92 3.22 9.30
CA VAL A 52 -10.29 3.90 8.16
C VAL A 52 -11.26 4.01 6.98
N ASP A 53 -11.10 5.05 6.17
CA ASP A 53 -11.93 5.30 4.98
C ASP A 53 -11.66 4.30 3.85
N ILE A 54 -10.39 4.00 3.65
CA ILE A 54 -9.90 3.16 2.56
C ILE A 54 -8.82 2.22 3.12
N VAL A 55 -8.96 0.93 2.82
CA VAL A 55 -7.90 -0.06 2.94
C VAL A 55 -7.37 -0.35 1.54
N VAL A 56 -6.06 -0.29 1.37
CA VAL A 56 -5.37 -0.71 0.14
C VAL A 56 -4.76 -2.08 0.42
N GLU A 57 -5.26 -3.11 -0.25
CA GLU A 57 -5.00 -4.50 0.12
C GLU A 57 -4.35 -5.30 -1.02
N VAL A 58 -3.37 -6.11 -0.66
CA VAL A 58 -2.60 -6.95 -1.59
C VAL A 58 -2.67 -8.45 -1.26
N ALA A 59 -3.14 -8.82 -0.06
CA ALA A 59 -3.21 -10.20 0.43
C ALA A 59 -4.58 -10.50 1.07
N PRO A 60 -5.70 -10.28 0.35
CA PRO A 60 -7.05 -10.32 0.93
C PRO A 60 -7.41 -11.69 1.50
N ALA A 61 -6.87 -12.78 0.97
CA ALA A 61 -7.10 -14.13 1.48
C ALA A 61 -6.70 -14.27 2.97
N GLN A 62 -5.69 -13.52 3.40
CA GLN A 62 -5.16 -13.56 4.76
C GLN A 62 -5.69 -12.39 5.61
N ASN A 63 -5.77 -11.21 5.03
CA ASN A 63 -5.99 -9.97 5.78
C ASN A 63 -7.46 -9.54 5.89
N ASN A 64 -8.38 -10.14 5.09
CA ASN A 64 -9.77 -9.72 5.07
C ASN A 64 -10.46 -9.63 6.46
N PRO A 65 -10.17 -10.49 7.44
CA PRO A 65 -10.73 -10.32 8.80
C PRO A 65 -10.32 -8.99 9.45
N ILE A 66 -9.06 -8.59 9.32
CA ILE A 66 -8.53 -7.33 9.84
C ILE A 66 -9.11 -6.17 9.03
N ASP A 67 -9.09 -6.26 7.69
CA ASP A 67 -9.64 -5.23 6.81
C ASP A 67 -11.08 -4.92 7.14
N LEU A 68 -11.89 -5.97 7.33
CA LEU A 68 -13.28 -5.84 7.73
C LEU A 68 -13.42 -5.17 9.09
N ALA A 69 -12.58 -5.49 10.05
CA ALA A 69 -12.65 -4.94 11.40
C ALA A 69 -12.29 -3.44 11.43
N VAL A 70 -11.24 -3.06 10.70
CA VAL A 70 -10.69 -1.69 10.74
C VAL A 70 -11.34 -0.72 9.76
N THR A 71 -12.11 -1.20 8.75
CA THR A 71 -12.76 -0.31 7.79
C THR A 71 -14.02 0.29 8.40
N ARG A 72 -14.18 1.61 8.34
CA ARG A 72 -15.37 2.30 8.86
C ARG A 72 -16.63 1.99 8.05
N VAL A 73 -17.79 2.35 8.60
CA VAL A 73 -19.07 2.30 7.87
C VAL A 73 -18.96 3.10 6.57
N ARG A 74 -19.37 2.50 5.44
CA ARG A 74 -19.29 3.03 4.08
C ARG A 74 -17.87 3.18 3.54
N GLY A 75 -16.87 2.57 4.20
CA GLY A 75 -15.49 2.53 3.74
C GLY A 75 -15.30 1.62 2.53
N THR A 76 -14.10 1.62 2.00
CA THR A 76 -13.72 0.86 0.80
C THR A 76 -12.50 0.01 1.07
N ILE A 77 -12.53 -1.25 0.65
CA ILE A 77 -11.38 -2.15 0.60
C ILE A 77 -11.00 -2.28 -0.88
N ALA A 78 -9.88 -1.69 -1.27
CA ALA A 78 -9.38 -1.68 -2.64
C ALA A 78 -8.30 -2.75 -2.79
N ILE A 79 -8.58 -3.78 -3.59
CA ILE A 79 -7.75 -4.97 -3.76
C ILE A 79 -7.13 -4.94 -5.16
N TYR A 80 -5.80 -4.95 -5.26
CA TYR A 80 -5.10 -4.95 -6.56
C TYR A 80 -4.07 -6.08 -6.71
N ALA A 81 -4.01 -7.01 -5.74
CA ALA A 81 -3.18 -8.20 -5.82
C ALA A 81 -3.84 -9.36 -5.04
N ASN A 82 -3.33 -10.56 -5.23
CA ASN A 82 -3.83 -11.80 -4.64
C ASN A 82 -2.73 -12.55 -3.86
N ASN A 83 -1.82 -11.83 -3.23
CA ASN A 83 -0.78 -12.43 -2.41
C ASN A 83 -1.42 -13.32 -1.33
N GLY A 84 -0.90 -14.54 -1.20
CA GLY A 84 -1.39 -15.48 -0.20
C GLY A 84 -2.63 -16.31 -0.58
N GLY A 85 -3.21 -16.12 -1.78
CA GLY A 85 -4.29 -16.96 -2.29
C GLY A 85 -5.26 -16.24 -3.24
N ASP A 86 -5.96 -17.02 -4.04
CA ASP A 86 -6.89 -16.54 -5.09
C ASP A 86 -8.33 -16.36 -4.60
N GLU A 87 -8.62 -16.76 -3.36
CA GLU A 87 -9.97 -16.71 -2.81
C GLU A 87 -10.02 -15.88 -1.54
N VAL A 88 -11.10 -15.12 -1.39
CA VAL A 88 -11.42 -14.38 -0.16
C VAL A 88 -12.80 -14.73 0.34
N THR A 89 -12.92 -15.00 1.65
CA THR A 89 -14.21 -15.23 2.29
C THR A 89 -14.81 -13.93 2.77
N LEU A 90 -16.00 -13.59 2.26
CA LEU A 90 -16.75 -12.39 2.65
C LEU A 90 -17.92 -12.78 3.58
N PRO A 91 -17.88 -12.42 4.87
CA PRO A 91 -18.99 -12.60 5.78
C PRO A 91 -20.09 -11.59 5.46
N VAL A 92 -21.09 -12.01 4.68
CA VAL A 92 -22.10 -11.14 4.07
C VAL A 92 -22.76 -10.21 5.09
N ARG A 93 -23.22 -10.74 6.25
CA ARG A 93 -23.89 -9.91 7.26
C ARG A 93 -22.99 -8.81 7.82
N ALA A 94 -21.75 -9.10 8.13
CA ALA A 94 -20.79 -8.13 8.66
C ALA A 94 -20.42 -7.07 7.61
N THR A 95 -20.36 -7.48 6.35
CA THR A 95 -20.04 -6.60 5.22
C THR A 95 -21.19 -5.63 4.90
N PHE A 96 -22.43 -6.16 4.68
CA PHE A 96 -23.54 -5.29 4.31
C PHE A 96 -24.03 -4.41 5.47
N SER A 97 -23.95 -4.85 6.72
CA SER A 97 -24.37 -4.02 7.87
C SER A 97 -23.54 -2.73 8.02
N ARG A 98 -22.33 -2.73 7.46
CA ARG A 98 -21.44 -1.57 7.38
C ARG A 98 -21.49 -0.85 6.04
N ASN A 99 -22.27 -1.34 5.07
CA ASN A 99 -22.29 -0.82 3.70
C ASN A 99 -20.90 -0.69 3.08
N LEU A 100 -20.04 -1.70 3.28
CA LEU A 100 -18.69 -1.70 2.74
C LEU A 100 -18.67 -1.88 1.23
N ARG A 101 -17.65 -1.32 0.60
CA ARG A 101 -17.34 -1.54 -0.81
C ARG A 101 -16.06 -2.33 -0.94
N TYR A 102 -16.11 -3.41 -1.70
CA TYR A 102 -14.93 -4.13 -2.17
C TYR A 102 -14.71 -3.75 -3.63
N GLN A 103 -13.57 -3.15 -3.91
CA GLN A 103 -13.17 -2.76 -5.25
C GLN A 103 -11.97 -3.59 -5.67
N PHE A 104 -12.18 -4.52 -6.59
CA PHE A 104 -11.10 -5.26 -7.23
C PHE A 104 -10.57 -4.46 -8.42
N VAL A 105 -9.27 -4.30 -8.48
CA VAL A 105 -8.59 -3.44 -9.46
C VAL A 105 -7.55 -4.26 -10.20
N LEU A 106 -7.73 -4.43 -11.51
CA LEU A 106 -6.69 -4.93 -12.40
C LEU A 106 -6.33 -3.82 -13.38
N LEU A 107 -5.13 -3.26 -13.24
CA LEU A 107 -4.67 -2.09 -13.98
C LEU A 107 -4.86 -2.23 -15.49
N TYR A 108 -4.56 -3.41 -16.04
CA TYR A 108 -4.60 -3.68 -17.48
C TYR A 108 -6.01 -3.66 -18.09
N THR A 109 -7.06 -3.65 -17.29
CA THR A 109 -8.47 -3.67 -17.74
C THR A 109 -9.26 -2.44 -17.34
N LEU A 110 -8.62 -1.42 -16.75
CA LEU A 110 -9.31 -0.21 -16.29
C LEU A 110 -9.75 0.74 -17.41
N GLY A 111 -9.14 0.65 -18.58
CA GLY A 111 -9.30 1.63 -19.65
C GLY A 111 -8.26 2.76 -19.58
N GLN A 112 -7.90 3.28 -20.76
CA GLN A 112 -6.79 4.21 -20.90
C GLN A 112 -7.04 5.55 -20.22
N ASP A 113 -8.27 6.02 -20.23
CA ASP A 113 -8.69 7.27 -19.59
C ASP A 113 -8.43 7.31 -18.09
N LEU A 114 -8.68 6.22 -17.39
CA LEU A 114 -8.39 6.11 -15.95
C LEU A 114 -6.88 6.00 -15.68
N VAL A 115 -6.16 5.30 -16.54
CA VAL A 115 -4.69 5.18 -16.44
C VAL A 115 -4.03 6.53 -16.66
N ASP A 116 -4.48 7.30 -17.67
CA ASP A 116 -3.97 8.63 -17.97
C ASP A 116 -4.25 9.61 -16.81
N ALA A 117 -5.46 9.60 -16.27
CA ALA A 117 -5.81 10.40 -15.10
C ALA A 117 -4.93 10.08 -13.88
N ALA A 118 -4.70 8.78 -13.62
CA ALA A 118 -3.80 8.37 -12.53
C ALA A 118 -2.35 8.82 -12.77
N ALA A 119 -1.86 8.76 -14.02
CA ALA A 119 -0.53 9.23 -14.37
C ALA A 119 -0.40 10.76 -14.18
N GLU A 120 -1.43 11.54 -14.54
CA GLU A 120 -1.47 12.98 -14.28
C GLU A 120 -1.39 13.30 -12.78
N ASP A 121 -2.17 12.59 -11.94
CA ASP A 121 -2.16 12.77 -10.49
C ASP A 121 -0.80 12.41 -9.87
N ILE A 122 -0.17 11.31 -10.32
CA ILE A 122 1.18 10.90 -9.88
C ILE A 122 2.20 11.97 -10.26
N ASN A 123 2.19 12.45 -11.51
CA ASN A 123 3.10 13.51 -11.98
C ASN A 123 2.93 14.80 -11.17
N ALA A 124 1.69 15.17 -10.87
CA ALA A 124 1.41 16.33 -10.05
C ALA A 124 1.93 16.16 -8.60
N ALA A 125 1.78 14.97 -8.03
CA ALA A 125 2.28 14.65 -6.69
C ALA A 125 3.82 14.67 -6.63
N VAL A 126 4.51 14.15 -7.66
CA VAL A 126 5.97 14.21 -7.78
C VAL A 126 6.43 15.67 -7.91
N ALA A 127 5.81 16.45 -8.79
CA ALA A 127 6.14 17.86 -8.99
C ALA A 127 5.93 18.72 -7.72
N ALA A 128 4.95 18.35 -6.90
CA ALA A 128 4.67 19.00 -5.61
C ALA A 128 5.59 18.51 -4.48
N GLY A 129 6.50 17.54 -4.72
CA GLY A 129 7.34 16.92 -3.70
C GLY A 129 6.59 16.04 -2.68
N ALA A 130 5.33 15.68 -2.99
CA ALA A 130 4.51 14.82 -2.14
C ALA A 130 4.89 13.34 -2.29
N LEU A 131 5.33 12.92 -3.47
CA LEU A 131 5.96 11.61 -3.69
C LEU A 131 7.47 11.81 -3.78
N ARG A 132 8.17 11.29 -2.77
CA ARG A 132 9.63 11.34 -2.70
C ARG A 132 10.19 9.96 -2.98
N VAL A 133 11.27 9.89 -3.75
CA VAL A 133 11.96 8.67 -4.13
C VAL A 133 13.49 8.85 -4.00
N GLY A 134 14.19 7.73 -3.93
CA GLY A 134 15.62 7.71 -3.91
C GLY A 134 16.25 7.95 -2.53
N GLU A 135 17.57 7.86 -2.48
CA GLU A 135 18.36 7.88 -1.25
C GLU A 135 18.21 9.18 -0.45
N GLU A 136 18.12 10.32 -1.12
CA GLU A 136 17.91 11.62 -0.48
C GLU A 136 16.59 11.68 0.29
N ALA A 137 15.61 10.88 -0.13
CA ALA A 137 14.32 10.72 0.55
C ALA A 137 14.33 9.60 1.60
N GLY A 138 15.48 8.94 1.82
CA GLY A 138 15.60 7.78 2.70
C GLY A 138 15.00 6.50 2.12
N VAL A 139 14.78 6.45 0.79
CA VAL A 139 14.29 5.27 0.06
C VAL A 139 15.47 4.63 -0.67
N PRO A 140 15.97 3.46 -0.23
CA PRO A 140 17.14 2.83 -0.83
C PRO A 140 16.91 2.46 -2.31
N LEU A 141 17.93 2.70 -3.13
CA LEU A 141 18.01 2.27 -4.52
C LEU A 141 19.18 1.28 -4.64
N HIS A 142 18.89 0.10 -5.16
CA HIS A 142 19.88 -0.96 -5.39
C HIS A 142 20.12 -1.05 -6.90
N HIS A 143 21.29 -0.60 -7.37
CA HIS A 143 21.64 -0.57 -8.77
C HIS A 143 22.44 -1.83 -9.15
N TYR A 144 22.07 -2.44 -10.26
CA TYR A 144 22.74 -3.58 -10.87
C TYR A 144 23.05 -3.26 -12.33
N ALA A 145 24.21 -3.69 -12.82
CA ALA A 145 24.47 -3.66 -14.25
C ALA A 145 23.60 -4.68 -14.99
N LEU A 146 23.40 -4.49 -16.29
CA LEU A 146 22.60 -5.42 -17.10
C LEU A 146 23.16 -6.86 -17.06
N GLU A 147 24.47 -6.99 -17.01
CA GLU A 147 25.18 -8.27 -16.89
C GLU A 147 24.85 -9.01 -15.58
N ASP A 148 24.48 -8.27 -14.54
CA ASP A 148 24.16 -8.77 -13.21
C ASP A 148 22.64 -8.95 -12.99
N LEU A 149 21.85 -9.03 -14.07
CA LEU A 149 20.40 -9.17 -14.01
C LEU A 149 19.93 -10.34 -13.11
N ALA A 150 20.66 -11.46 -13.14
CA ALA A 150 20.36 -12.61 -12.28
C ALA A 150 20.47 -12.26 -10.78
N ALA A 151 21.50 -11.51 -10.41
CA ALA A 151 21.69 -11.06 -9.02
C ALA A 151 20.61 -10.03 -8.60
N ALA A 152 20.16 -9.18 -9.53
CA ALA A 152 19.05 -8.28 -9.28
C ALA A 152 17.74 -9.04 -8.99
N HIS A 153 17.45 -10.09 -9.75
CA HIS A 153 16.30 -10.97 -9.48
C HIS A 153 16.43 -11.67 -8.12
N GLU A 154 17.59 -12.25 -7.83
CA GLU A 154 17.86 -12.90 -6.54
C GLU A 154 17.68 -11.93 -5.36
N ALA A 155 18.11 -10.68 -5.49
CA ALA A 155 17.91 -9.66 -4.46
C ALA A 155 16.40 -9.40 -4.20
N VAL A 156 15.57 -9.34 -5.24
CA VAL A 156 14.11 -9.19 -5.10
C VAL A 156 13.50 -10.41 -4.44
N GLU A 157 13.87 -11.62 -4.85
CA GLU A 157 13.38 -12.88 -4.28
C GLU A 157 13.76 -13.01 -2.80
N ASN A 158 14.94 -12.53 -2.43
CA ASN A 158 15.40 -12.48 -1.03
C ASN A 158 14.82 -11.31 -0.23
N GLY A 159 13.93 -10.54 -0.81
CA GLY A 159 13.16 -9.50 -0.13
C GLY A 159 13.95 -8.21 0.15
N ALA A 160 14.80 -7.79 -0.80
CA ALA A 160 15.51 -6.51 -0.73
C ALA A 160 14.57 -5.37 -0.31
N VAL A 161 15.00 -4.59 0.68
CA VAL A 161 14.24 -3.42 1.15
C VAL A 161 14.64 -2.20 0.34
N GLY A 162 13.70 -1.61 -0.37
CA GLY A 162 13.93 -0.51 -1.30
C GLY A 162 13.56 -0.89 -2.73
N LYS A 163 14.14 -0.20 -3.70
CA LYS A 163 13.90 -0.43 -5.12
C LYS A 163 15.13 -1.03 -5.79
N VAL A 164 14.96 -2.18 -6.43
CA VAL A 164 15.98 -2.79 -7.28
C VAL A 164 15.84 -2.23 -8.68
N LEU A 165 16.92 -1.71 -9.21
CA LEU A 165 17.05 -1.10 -10.55
C LEU A 165 18.11 -1.83 -11.35
N VAL A 166 17.93 -1.92 -12.66
CA VAL A 166 18.94 -2.43 -13.60
C VAL A 166 19.30 -1.31 -14.57
N ASP A 167 20.59 -0.98 -14.59
CA ASP A 167 21.13 0.04 -15.48
C ASP A 167 21.40 -0.59 -16.86
N VAL A 168 20.74 -0.08 -17.90
CA VAL A 168 20.75 -0.68 -19.24
C VAL A 168 21.66 0.05 -20.24
N ALA A 169 22.38 1.07 -19.80
CA ALA A 169 23.46 1.73 -20.56
C ALA A 169 24.06 2.88 -19.77
#